data_40d0ab057ff7a7ac75f7dcea6f024db5
#
_entry.id   40d0ab057ff7a7ac75f7dcea6f024db5
#
_cell.length_a   1.000
_cell.length_b   1.000
_cell.length_c   1.000
_cell.angle_alpha   90.00
_cell.angle_beta   90.00
_cell.angle_gamma   90.00
#
_symmetry.space_group_name_H-M   'P 1'
#
loop_
_entity.id
_entity.type
_entity.pdbx_description
1 polymer ?
#
loop_
_entity_poly.entity_id
_entity_poly.type
_entity_poly.pdbx_seq_one_letter_code
_entity_poly.pdbx_strand_id
1 'polypeptide(L)'
;MTLPRIVHSESSRGRLAGRLRVAPRALAHRFLSARRRERPQAPRRILVAHHLLAGDVLMLTPLLAKLRAQHPGADIALAARRTIAPLYTGRPYGTRALVYEPGDPASLDAFFDEPGFDLAIVPGDNRYSWLAAAARARWIVAFGGDRPAAKSWPVDELRPYRAVPAAWGDMVADLVDGAAPQAYRAADWPVPACAPFDAPGGRYAVLHVEASTALKHWEDEKWRSLAAWLSGNGVRPVWSAGPAGAALLQRIDPSVRFPALGHRLDLAQLWHLVAGAALLVCPDTSVMHIGRLTGTPTVALFGPSSAPLFGPGEFWRAMPCRAVTVADFPCRDQSRLFKREVAWIRRCQRSIEECPAPRCMHAIGIAEVTRAAAELLQ
;
A
#
# COMPACT_ATOMS: atom_id res chain seq x y z
N MET A 1 -28.20 -1.25 -21.53
CA MET A 1 -28.16 -1.60 -20.10
C MET A 1 -26.85 -1.04 -19.54
N THR A 2 -26.95 0.05 -18.81
CA THR A 2 -25.83 0.84 -18.28
C THR A 2 -25.29 0.12 -17.03
N LEU A 3 -24.05 -0.36 -17.09
CA LEU A 3 -23.37 -0.96 -15.93
C LEU A 3 -23.14 0.11 -14.85
N PRO A 4 -23.39 -0.20 -13.57
CA PRO A 4 -23.15 0.74 -12.49
C PRO A 4 -21.64 0.96 -12.32
N ARG A 5 -21.20 2.19 -12.43
CA ARG A 5 -19.90 2.66 -11.97
C ARG A 5 -19.85 2.53 -10.44
N ILE A 6 -19.33 1.41 -9.93
CA ILE A 6 -18.89 1.33 -8.54
C ILE A 6 -17.47 1.90 -8.48
N VAL A 7 -17.36 3.18 -8.76
CA VAL A 7 -16.31 3.99 -8.18
C VAL A 7 -16.95 4.57 -6.91
N HIS A 8 -16.47 4.19 -5.73
CA HIS A 8 -16.73 4.96 -4.52
C HIS A 8 -16.16 6.37 -4.71
N SER A 9 -16.84 7.21 -5.49
CA SER A 9 -16.65 8.64 -5.44
C SER A 9 -17.20 9.08 -4.09
N GLU A 10 -16.34 9.13 -3.07
CA GLU A 10 -16.64 10.00 -1.92
C GLU A 10 -17.15 11.30 -2.51
N SER A 11 -18.39 11.66 -2.22
CA SER A 11 -18.99 12.83 -2.83
C SER A 11 -18.09 14.02 -2.50
N SER A 12 -17.87 14.91 -3.46
CA SER A 12 -17.08 16.12 -3.24
C SER A 12 -17.60 16.93 -2.04
N ARG A 13 -18.89 16.85 -1.76
CA ARG A 13 -19.58 17.44 -0.60
C ARG A 13 -19.12 16.80 0.73
N GLY A 14 -19.01 15.47 0.82
CA GLY A 14 -18.55 14.78 2.04
C GLY A 14 -17.10 15.16 2.38
N ARG A 15 -16.21 15.22 1.38
CA ARG A 15 -14.83 15.66 1.56
C ARG A 15 -14.69 17.12 2.00
N LEU A 16 -15.57 17.99 1.52
CA LEU A 16 -15.59 19.40 1.94
C LEU A 16 -16.08 19.52 3.38
N ALA A 17 -17.15 18.82 3.76
CA ALA A 17 -17.65 18.77 5.12
C ALA A 17 -16.59 18.26 6.11
N GLY A 18 -15.84 17.20 5.75
CA GLY A 18 -14.71 16.71 6.54
C GLY A 18 -13.63 17.78 6.76
N ARG A 19 -13.25 18.53 5.72
CA ARG A 19 -12.27 19.63 5.83
C ARG A 19 -12.75 20.75 6.75
N LEU A 20 -14.03 21.11 6.68
CA LEU A 20 -14.64 22.13 7.53
C LEU A 20 -14.68 21.71 9.01
N ARG A 21 -14.67 20.41 9.31
CA ARG A 21 -14.59 19.89 10.70
C ARG A 21 -13.14 19.81 11.20
N VAL A 22 -12.19 19.49 10.32
CA VAL A 22 -10.77 19.32 10.65
C VAL A 22 -10.09 20.66 10.88
N ALA A 23 -10.27 21.64 9.98
CA ALA A 23 -9.49 22.88 10.00
C ALA A 23 -9.66 23.73 11.28
N PRO A 24 -10.88 23.99 11.79
CA PRO A 24 -11.05 24.75 13.02
C PRO A 24 -10.42 24.08 14.24
N ARG A 25 -10.57 22.74 14.36
CA ARG A 25 -9.96 21.96 15.45
C ARG A 25 -8.44 22.01 15.42
N ALA A 26 -7.86 21.87 14.23
CA ALA A 26 -6.42 21.97 14.04
C ALA A 26 -5.89 23.36 14.45
N LEU A 27 -6.55 24.43 13.99
CA LEU A 27 -6.20 25.81 14.34
C LEU A 27 -6.31 26.03 15.86
N ALA A 28 -7.44 25.69 16.47
CA ALA A 28 -7.64 25.85 17.91
C ALA A 28 -6.55 25.12 18.71
N HIS A 29 -6.28 23.85 18.38
CA HIS A 29 -5.24 23.09 19.07
C HIS A 29 -3.85 23.71 18.88
N ARG A 30 -3.49 24.13 17.67
CA ARG A 30 -2.17 24.71 17.38
C ARG A 30 -1.96 26.06 18.06
N PHE A 31 -2.99 26.89 18.18
CA PHE A 31 -2.91 28.16 18.91
C PHE A 31 -2.80 27.95 20.43
N LEU A 32 -3.64 27.06 21.00
CA LEU A 32 -3.64 26.77 22.43
C LEU A 32 -2.35 26.09 22.90
N SER A 33 -1.72 25.28 22.06
CA SER A 33 -0.50 24.53 22.38
C SER A 33 0.80 25.25 21.97
N ALA A 34 0.73 26.46 21.41
CA ALA A 34 1.89 27.15 20.81
C ALA A 34 3.10 27.27 21.74
N ARG A 35 2.87 27.54 23.06
CA ARG A 35 3.92 27.73 24.07
C ARG A 35 4.47 26.42 24.67
N ARG A 36 3.93 25.25 24.35
CA ARG A 36 4.27 23.95 24.97
C ARG A 36 4.70 22.89 23.95
N ARG A 37 5.12 23.32 22.75
CA ARG A 37 5.51 22.39 21.70
C ARG A 37 6.98 22.05 21.82
N GLU A 38 7.24 20.88 22.37
CA GLU A 38 8.56 20.27 22.41
C GLU A 38 8.46 18.84 21.88
N ARG A 39 9.53 18.39 21.22
CA ARG A 39 9.62 17.04 20.72
C ARG A 39 9.60 16.04 21.89
N PRO A 40 8.64 15.10 21.93
CA PRO A 40 8.57 14.12 23.01
C PRO A 40 9.74 13.14 22.93
N GLN A 41 10.47 12.96 24.03
CA GLN A 41 11.56 11.99 24.11
C GLN A 41 11.02 10.55 24.22
N ALA A 42 9.91 10.35 24.94
CA ALA A 42 9.27 9.08 25.17
C ALA A 42 7.74 9.18 24.88
N PRO A 43 7.33 9.25 23.62
CA PRO A 43 5.91 9.34 23.27
C PRO A 43 5.18 8.07 23.69
N ARG A 44 4.06 8.25 24.42
CA ARG A 44 3.18 7.14 24.85
C ARG A 44 2.07 6.86 23.86
N ARG A 45 1.68 7.86 23.08
CA ARG A 45 0.62 7.75 22.06
C ARG A 45 1.13 8.31 20.74
N ILE A 46 1.17 7.46 19.71
CA ILE A 46 1.71 7.80 18.40
C ILE A 46 0.63 7.61 17.35
N LEU A 47 0.46 8.61 16.49
CA LEU A 47 -0.47 8.55 15.35
C LEU A 47 0.33 8.50 14.05
N VAL A 48 -0.01 7.55 13.17
CA VAL A 48 0.41 7.59 11.76
C VAL A 48 -0.77 8.12 10.94
N ALA A 49 -0.71 9.41 10.57
CA ALA A 49 -1.82 10.14 9.95
C ALA A 49 -1.71 10.16 8.43
N HIS A 50 -2.66 9.51 7.75
CA HIS A 50 -2.70 9.44 6.29
C HIS A 50 -4.09 9.03 5.78
N HIS A 51 -4.24 9.00 4.44
CA HIS A 51 -5.36 8.36 3.74
C HIS A 51 -4.81 7.76 2.44
N LEU A 52 -3.85 6.85 2.60
CA LEU A 52 -3.15 6.18 1.51
C LEU A 52 -3.99 5.04 0.91
N LEU A 53 -3.60 4.57 -0.26
CA LEU A 53 -4.13 3.35 -0.86
C LEU A 53 -3.58 2.11 -0.13
N ALA A 54 -4.25 0.97 -0.27
CA ALA A 54 -3.89 -0.25 0.46
C ALA A 54 -2.41 -0.65 0.30
N GLY A 55 -1.87 -0.61 -0.92
CA GLY A 55 -0.45 -0.90 -1.16
C GLY A 55 0.49 0.02 -0.40
N ASP A 56 0.22 1.34 -0.46
CA ASP A 56 1.03 2.33 0.26
C ASP A 56 0.92 2.15 1.78
N VAL A 57 -0.26 1.77 2.30
CA VAL A 57 -0.43 1.50 3.75
C VAL A 57 0.42 0.30 4.18
N LEU A 58 0.44 -0.78 3.39
CA LEU A 58 1.27 -1.96 3.69
C LEU A 58 2.77 -1.63 3.61
N MET A 59 3.16 -0.68 2.77
CA MET A 59 4.55 -0.18 2.73
C MET A 59 4.94 0.65 3.97
N LEU A 60 4.03 1.01 4.87
CA LEU A 60 4.37 1.65 6.15
C LEU A 60 4.93 0.66 7.19
N THR A 61 4.95 -0.64 6.90
CA THR A 61 5.42 -1.68 7.84
C THR A 61 6.81 -1.38 8.43
N PRO A 62 7.84 -0.93 7.67
CA PRO A 62 9.14 -0.57 8.23
C PRO A 62 9.05 0.58 9.25
N LEU A 63 8.19 1.56 9.00
CA LEU A 63 7.91 2.64 9.95
C LEU A 63 7.30 2.10 11.24
N LEU A 64 6.29 1.21 11.14
CA LEU A 64 5.63 0.62 12.31
C LEU A 64 6.61 -0.23 13.13
N ALA A 65 7.43 -1.05 12.46
CA ALA A 65 8.48 -1.85 13.09
C ALA A 65 9.47 -0.95 13.86
N LYS A 66 9.93 0.14 13.23
CA LYS A 66 10.85 1.10 13.85
C LYS A 66 10.22 1.83 15.04
N LEU A 67 8.99 2.29 14.90
CA LEU A 67 8.25 2.94 16.00
C LEU A 67 8.10 1.98 17.20
N ARG A 68 7.75 0.73 16.97
CA ARG A 68 7.64 -0.27 18.03
C ARG A 68 8.98 -0.56 18.71
N ALA A 69 10.05 -0.67 17.93
CA ALA A 69 11.40 -0.92 18.47
C ALA A 69 11.89 0.23 19.35
N GLN A 70 11.62 1.48 18.97
CA GLN A 70 12.04 2.66 19.73
C GLN A 70 11.11 3.02 20.89
N HIS A 71 9.83 2.71 20.77
CA HIS A 71 8.79 3.02 21.75
C HIS A 71 7.98 1.77 22.13
N PRO A 72 8.59 0.80 22.85
CA PRO A 72 7.98 -0.52 23.12
C PRO A 72 6.62 -0.44 23.83
N GLY A 73 6.45 0.56 24.71
CA GLY A 73 5.22 0.77 25.49
C GLY A 73 4.21 1.71 24.85
N ALA A 74 4.46 2.27 23.67
CA ALA A 74 3.55 3.24 23.05
C ALA A 74 2.30 2.57 22.45
N ASP A 75 1.15 3.25 22.56
CA ASP A 75 -0.05 2.97 21.78
C ASP A 75 0.14 3.59 20.39
N ILE A 76 0.29 2.76 19.37
CA ILE A 76 0.47 3.19 17.98
C ILE A 76 -0.86 3.05 17.25
N ALA A 77 -1.44 4.17 16.84
CA ALA A 77 -2.65 4.22 16.03
C ALA A 77 -2.30 4.56 14.56
N LEU A 78 -2.82 3.78 13.65
CA LEU A 78 -2.68 3.98 12.21
C LEU A 78 -4.02 4.42 11.64
N ALA A 79 -4.10 5.61 11.04
CA ALA A 79 -5.28 6.00 10.29
C ALA A 79 -5.44 5.07 9.09
N ALA A 80 -6.53 4.34 9.02
CA ALA A 80 -6.75 3.34 7.98
C ALA A 80 -8.16 3.41 7.41
N ARG A 81 -8.30 3.11 6.13
CA ARG A 81 -9.62 2.91 5.52
C ARG A 81 -10.30 1.69 6.14
N ARG A 82 -11.62 1.71 6.20
CA ARG A 82 -12.44 0.59 6.69
C ARG A 82 -12.08 -0.76 6.04
N THR A 83 -11.79 -0.74 4.74
CA THR A 83 -11.39 -1.95 3.98
C THR A 83 -10.03 -2.50 4.37
N ILE A 84 -9.15 -1.68 4.93
CA ILE A 84 -7.77 -2.06 5.31
C ILE A 84 -7.68 -2.45 6.79
N ALA A 85 -8.52 -1.85 7.63
CA ALA A 85 -8.52 -2.04 9.08
C ALA A 85 -8.51 -3.52 9.53
N PRO A 86 -9.21 -4.47 8.87
CA PRO A 86 -9.17 -5.88 9.24
C PRO A 86 -7.77 -6.51 9.23
N LEU A 87 -6.85 -6.03 8.39
CA LEU A 87 -5.47 -6.54 8.36
C LEU A 87 -4.69 -6.21 9.66
N TYR A 88 -5.17 -5.27 10.45
CA TYR A 88 -4.52 -4.81 11.69
C TYR A 88 -5.18 -5.34 12.97
N THR A 89 -6.14 -6.26 12.87
CA THR A 89 -6.86 -6.84 14.05
C THR A 89 -5.92 -7.56 15.01
N GLY A 90 -4.89 -8.23 14.48
CA GLY A 90 -3.82 -8.86 15.25
C GLY A 90 -2.76 -7.90 15.79
N ARG A 91 -2.90 -6.59 15.58
CA ARG A 91 -1.98 -5.54 16.04
C ARG A 91 -0.51 -5.78 15.63
N PRO A 92 -0.19 -5.91 14.34
CA PRO A 92 1.19 -6.05 13.91
C PRO A 92 2.03 -4.90 14.45
N TYR A 93 3.18 -5.21 15.01
CA TYR A 93 4.02 -4.25 15.75
C TYR A 93 3.26 -3.47 16.85
N GLY A 94 2.22 -4.08 17.42
CA GLY A 94 1.36 -3.43 18.42
C GLY A 94 0.52 -2.27 17.88
N THR A 95 0.41 -2.13 16.56
CA THR A 95 -0.34 -1.06 15.90
C THR A 95 -1.83 -1.42 15.82
N ARG A 96 -2.70 -0.49 16.22
CA ARG A 96 -4.13 -0.60 16.00
C ARG A 96 -4.58 0.27 14.82
N ALA A 97 -5.53 -0.22 14.03
CA ALA A 97 -6.21 0.61 13.04
C ALA A 97 -7.20 1.57 13.72
N LEU A 98 -7.11 2.84 13.37
CA LEU A 98 -8.11 3.86 13.66
C LEU A 98 -8.81 4.20 12.35
N VAL A 99 -10.06 3.79 12.22
CA VAL A 99 -10.79 3.97 10.95
C VAL A 99 -10.97 5.44 10.64
N TYR A 100 -10.49 5.85 9.47
CA TYR A 100 -10.59 7.20 8.96
C TYR A 100 -11.17 7.21 7.55
N GLU A 101 -12.40 7.69 7.41
CA GLU A 101 -13.09 7.92 6.15
C GLU A 101 -13.49 9.40 6.09
N PRO A 102 -12.84 10.23 5.25
CA PRO A 102 -13.05 11.68 5.24
C PRO A 102 -14.48 12.13 4.98
N GLY A 103 -15.28 11.29 4.30
CA GLY A 103 -16.68 11.54 3.99
C GLY A 103 -17.68 11.01 5.02
N ASP A 104 -17.21 10.30 6.05
CA ASP A 104 -18.04 9.70 7.10
C ASP A 104 -17.92 10.50 8.42
N PRO A 105 -18.95 11.25 8.83
CA PRO A 105 -18.93 12.02 10.07
C PRO A 105 -18.64 11.18 11.32
N ALA A 106 -19.20 9.96 11.42
CA ALA A 106 -19.00 9.08 12.57
C ALA A 106 -17.53 8.64 12.70
N SER A 107 -16.87 8.34 11.58
CA SER A 107 -15.43 8.06 11.53
C SER A 107 -14.59 9.25 12.03
N LEU A 108 -14.97 10.48 11.66
CA LEU A 108 -14.27 11.68 12.11
C LEU A 108 -14.50 11.93 13.61
N ASP A 109 -15.70 11.70 14.12
CA ASP A 109 -16.02 11.88 15.53
C ASP A 109 -15.21 10.88 16.38
N ALA A 110 -15.21 9.59 16.04
CA ALA A 110 -14.38 8.60 16.70
C ALA A 110 -12.88 8.96 16.69
N PHE A 111 -12.40 9.58 15.59
CA PHE A 111 -11.02 10.04 15.49
C PHE A 111 -10.72 11.23 16.41
N PHE A 112 -11.67 12.15 16.59
CA PHE A 112 -11.51 13.32 17.45
C PHE A 112 -11.72 13.01 18.94
N ASP A 113 -12.43 11.93 19.26
CA ASP A 113 -12.65 11.46 20.65
C ASP A 113 -11.40 10.79 21.25
N GLU A 114 -10.41 10.45 20.43
CA GLU A 114 -9.12 9.96 20.92
C GLU A 114 -8.48 10.95 21.90
N PRO A 115 -7.82 10.49 22.98
CA PRO A 115 -7.27 11.37 24.04
C PRO A 115 -6.16 12.32 23.61
N GLY A 116 -5.83 12.38 22.33
CA GLY A 116 -4.69 13.11 21.77
C GLY A 116 -3.45 12.24 21.63
N PHE A 117 -2.44 12.76 20.96
CA PHE A 117 -1.21 12.02 20.63
C PHE A 117 0.02 12.87 20.99
N ASP A 118 1.05 12.23 21.51
CA ASP A 118 2.32 12.90 21.78
C ASP A 118 3.07 13.19 20.50
N LEU A 119 3.06 12.21 19.56
CA LEU A 119 3.75 12.25 18.28
C LEU A 119 2.81 11.86 17.15
N ALA A 120 2.88 12.57 16.03
CA ALA A 120 2.25 12.13 14.79
C ALA A 120 3.26 12.07 13.65
N ILE A 121 3.18 11.02 12.85
CA ILE A 121 3.97 10.85 11.62
C ILE A 121 3.03 10.97 10.42
N VAL A 122 3.42 11.80 9.44
CA VAL A 122 2.67 12.02 8.20
C VAL A 122 3.53 11.53 7.02
N PRO A 123 3.37 10.27 6.58
CA PRO A 123 4.28 9.65 5.62
C PRO A 123 4.07 10.08 4.16
N GLY A 124 2.90 10.58 3.82
CA GLY A 124 2.52 10.91 2.44
C GLY A 124 2.25 12.40 2.20
N ASP A 125 1.03 12.74 1.82
CA ASP A 125 0.59 14.13 1.57
C ASP A 125 0.45 14.89 2.90
N ASN A 126 1.14 16.03 3.04
CA ASN A 126 1.18 16.80 4.27
C ASN A 126 -0.17 17.44 4.65
N ARG A 127 -1.21 17.38 3.79
CA ARG A 127 -2.57 17.75 4.20
C ARG A 127 -3.05 16.99 5.44
N TYR A 128 -2.51 15.78 5.67
CA TYR A 128 -2.88 14.96 6.84
C TYR A 128 -2.19 15.42 8.13
N SER A 129 -1.29 16.39 8.08
CA SER A 129 -0.82 17.10 9.26
C SER A 129 -1.94 17.91 9.94
N TRP A 130 -2.90 18.39 9.15
CA TRP A 130 -4.11 19.04 9.68
C TRP A 130 -5.00 18.06 10.44
N LEU A 131 -5.13 16.82 9.95
CA LEU A 131 -5.81 15.75 10.67
C LEU A 131 -5.10 15.43 11.99
N ALA A 132 -3.77 15.29 11.95
CA ALA A 132 -2.97 15.05 13.14
C ALA A 132 -3.12 16.18 14.18
N ALA A 133 -3.09 17.43 13.74
CA ALA A 133 -3.32 18.59 14.61
C ALA A 133 -4.75 18.61 15.18
N ALA A 134 -5.78 18.28 14.37
CA ALA A 134 -7.16 18.18 14.83
C ALA A 134 -7.37 17.03 15.84
N ALA A 135 -6.59 15.95 15.74
CA ALA A 135 -6.51 14.86 16.70
C ALA A 135 -5.60 15.18 17.90
N ARG A 136 -5.23 16.45 18.09
CA ARG A 136 -4.45 16.97 19.23
C ARG A 136 -3.04 16.38 19.34
N ALA A 137 -2.37 16.11 18.20
CA ALA A 137 -0.96 15.72 18.19
C ALA A 137 -0.07 16.89 18.65
N ARG A 138 0.79 16.63 19.63
CA ARG A 138 1.71 17.64 20.21
C ARG A 138 2.88 17.96 19.29
N TRP A 139 3.44 16.94 18.64
CA TRP A 139 4.54 17.06 17.68
C TRP A 139 4.22 16.30 16.40
N ILE A 140 4.45 16.92 15.25
CA ILE A 140 4.12 16.37 13.94
C ILE A 140 5.35 16.35 13.04
N VAL A 141 5.72 15.16 12.57
CA VAL A 141 6.83 14.92 11.65
C VAL A 141 6.30 14.56 10.26
N ALA A 142 6.86 15.13 9.22
CA ALA A 142 6.49 14.85 7.84
C ALA A 142 7.67 15.03 6.88
N PHE A 143 7.53 14.57 5.64
CA PHE A 143 8.49 14.92 4.60
C PHE A 143 8.32 16.37 4.14
N GLY A 144 9.45 17.03 3.87
CA GLY A 144 9.50 18.37 3.29
C GLY A 144 9.08 18.42 1.82
N GLY A 145 9.01 19.65 1.28
CA GLY A 145 8.82 19.89 -0.15
C GLY A 145 7.38 19.72 -0.69
N ASP A 146 6.38 19.48 0.14
CA ASP A 146 4.98 19.41 -0.31
C ASP A 146 4.43 20.80 -0.66
N ARG A 147 3.56 20.86 -1.65
CA ARG A 147 2.94 22.10 -2.11
C ARG A 147 1.42 21.96 -2.16
N PRO A 148 0.67 23.03 -1.89
CA PRO A 148 1.10 24.35 -1.39
C PRO A 148 1.63 24.27 0.05
N ALA A 149 2.47 25.23 0.48
CA ALA A 149 3.12 25.27 1.79
C ALA A 149 2.13 25.20 2.97
N ALA A 150 0.91 25.71 2.80
CA ALA A 150 -0.16 25.64 3.79
C ALA A 150 -0.49 24.20 4.25
N LYS A 151 -0.23 23.18 3.44
CA LYS A 151 -0.38 21.78 3.87
C LYS A 151 0.55 21.41 5.02
N SER A 152 1.73 22.01 5.06
CA SER A 152 2.76 21.74 6.07
C SER A 152 2.68 22.69 7.26
N TRP A 153 1.72 23.63 7.30
CA TRP A 153 1.61 24.59 8.39
C TRP A 153 1.54 23.96 9.79
N PRO A 154 0.83 22.81 10.01
CA PRO A 154 0.84 22.16 11.31
C PRO A 154 2.10 21.33 11.62
N VAL A 155 3.01 21.14 10.67
CA VAL A 155 4.18 20.29 10.85
C VAL A 155 5.23 20.99 11.69
N ASP A 156 5.78 20.29 12.69
CA ASP A 156 6.85 20.80 13.57
C ASP A 156 8.23 20.42 13.03
N GLU A 157 8.36 19.29 12.35
CA GLU A 157 9.63 18.79 11.85
C GLU A 157 9.48 18.24 10.42
N LEU A 158 10.29 18.77 9.50
CA LEU A 158 10.33 18.34 8.11
C LEU A 158 11.61 17.52 7.83
N ARG A 159 11.44 16.32 7.25
CA ARG A 159 12.52 15.44 6.85
C ARG A 159 12.69 15.43 5.32
N PRO A 160 13.92 15.36 4.80
CA PRO A 160 14.13 15.18 3.35
C PRO A 160 13.83 13.75 2.91
N TYR A 161 13.51 13.56 1.64
CA TYR A 161 13.63 12.25 1.00
C TYR A 161 15.10 11.89 0.77
N ARG A 162 15.40 10.59 0.71
CA ARG A 162 16.74 10.12 0.34
C ARG A 162 17.12 10.62 -1.07
N ALA A 163 18.36 11.08 -1.19
CA ALA A 163 18.92 11.50 -2.48
C ALA A 163 19.31 10.34 -3.40
N VAL A 164 19.38 9.11 -2.85
CA VAL A 164 19.74 7.88 -3.56
C VAL A 164 18.53 6.95 -3.68
N PRO A 165 18.52 6.04 -4.68
CA PRO A 165 17.45 5.07 -4.84
C PRO A 165 17.21 4.24 -3.57
N ALA A 166 15.95 4.16 -3.15
CA ALA A 166 15.51 3.37 -2.01
C ALA A 166 14.03 3.02 -2.15
N ALA A 167 13.59 1.92 -1.53
CA ALA A 167 12.17 1.62 -1.46
C ALA A 167 11.45 2.65 -0.57
N TRP A 168 10.23 3.02 -0.97
CA TRP A 168 9.46 4.01 -0.21
C TRP A 168 9.20 3.55 1.23
N GLY A 169 9.01 2.25 1.45
CA GLY A 169 8.90 1.68 2.79
C GLY A 169 10.12 1.99 3.67
N ASP A 170 11.33 1.87 3.12
CA ASP A 170 12.56 2.22 3.85
C ASP A 170 12.66 3.73 4.09
N MET A 171 12.25 4.55 3.11
CA MET A 171 12.26 6.01 3.27
C MET A 171 11.29 6.50 4.34
N VAL A 172 10.07 5.92 4.44
CA VAL A 172 9.12 6.36 5.49
C VAL A 172 9.62 6.03 6.89
N ALA A 173 10.46 5.02 7.06
CA ALA A 173 11.12 4.73 8.32
C ALA A 173 12.13 5.82 8.74
N ASP A 174 12.62 6.64 7.80
CA ASP A 174 13.51 7.78 8.10
C ASP A 174 12.78 8.98 8.74
N LEU A 175 11.44 8.97 8.76
CA LEU A 175 10.67 9.96 9.54
C LEU A 175 10.84 9.80 11.06
N VAL A 176 11.43 8.70 11.50
CA VAL A 176 11.74 8.40 12.90
C VAL A 176 13.25 8.24 13.02
N ASP A 177 13.85 8.80 14.08
CA ASP A 177 15.29 8.71 14.33
C ASP A 177 15.74 7.29 14.69
N GLY A 178 17.04 7.10 14.81
CA GLY A 178 17.68 5.86 15.22
C GLY A 178 17.91 4.86 14.08
N ALA A 179 18.42 3.69 14.43
CA ALA A 179 18.81 2.65 13.50
C ALA A 179 17.64 2.18 12.61
N ALA A 180 17.96 1.68 11.42
CA ALA A 180 16.99 1.01 10.56
C ALA A 180 16.31 -0.16 11.29
N PRO A 181 15.04 -0.46 11.03
CA PRO A 181 14.37 -1.60 11.63
C PRO A 181 15.04 -2.90 11.16
N GLN A 182 14.93 -3.95 11.98
CA GLN A 182 15.37 -5.28 11.58
C GLN A 182 14.62 -5.74 10.32
N ALA A 183 15.27 -6.57 9.50
CA ALA A 183 14.65 -7.14 8.33
C ALA A 183 13.36 -7.89 8.70
N TYR A 184 12.35 -7.75 7.86
CA TYR A 184 11.05 -8.36 8.06
C TYR A 184 11.11 -9.89 8.07
N ARG A 185 10.30 -10.49 8.93
CA ARG A 185 9.99 -11.92 8.94
C ARG A 185 8.48 -12.09 8.88
N ALA A 186 7.97 -13.04 8.12
CA ALA A 186 6.53 -13.25 7.98
C ALA A 186 5.81 -13.47 9.33
N ALA A 187 6.50 -14.08 10.31
CA ALA A 187 5.99 -14.25 11.66
C ALA A 187 5.78 -12.94 12.46
N ASP A 188 6.35 -11.84 12.01
CA ASP A 188 6.19 -10.53 12.67
C ASP A 188 4.82 -9.90 12.41
N TRP A 189 4.04 -10.43 11.44
CA TRP A 189 2.69 -9.99 11.16
C TRP A 189 1.68 -11.06 11.56
N PRO A 190 0.88 -10.83 12.62
CA PRO A 190 -0.17 -11.76 13.02
C PRO A 190 -1.18 -11.97 11.89
N VAL A 191 -1.53 -13.22 11.64
CA VAL A 191 -2.49 -13.58 10.59
C VAL A 191 -3.84 -12.93 10.89
N PRO A 192 -4.42 -12.12 9.99
CA PRO A 192 -5.69 -11.47 10.23
C PRO A 192 -6.82 -12.49 10.30
N ALA A 193 -7.76 -12.30 11.23
CA ALA A 193 -8.99 -13.07 11.25
C ALA A 193 -9.84 -12.74 10.01
N CYS A 194 -10.46 -13.74 9.38
CA CYS A 194 -11.36 -13.55 8.25
C CYS A 194 -12.62 -14.42 8.37
N ALA A 195 -13.65 -14.04 7.64
CA ALA A 195 -14.81 -14.90 7.44
C ALA A 195 -14.42 -16.15 6.62
N PRO A 196 -15.05 -17.31 6.83
CA PRO A 196 -14.81 -18.50 6.04
C PRO A 196 -14.99 -18.24 4.54
N PHE A 197 -14.18 -18.88 3.71
CA PHE A 197 -14.31 -18.92 2.26
C PHE A 197 -13.76 -20.24 1.73
N ASP A 198 -14.14 -20.61 0.50
CA ASP A 198 -13.70 -21.85 -0.15
C ASP A 198 -12.27 -21.68 -0.66
N ALA A 199 -11.28 -21.99 0.18
CA ALA A 199 -9.88 -21.95 -0.19
C ALA A 199 -9.53 -23.12 -1.15
N PRO A 200 -8.64 -22.89 -2.15
CA PRO A 200 -8.22 -23.96 -3.05
C PRO A 200 -7.45 -25.04 -2.29
N GLY A 201 -7.75 -26.31 -2.58
CA GLY A 201 -6.97 -27.43 -2.07
C GLY A 201 -5.72 -27.71 -2.91
N GLY A 202 -4.72 -28.33 -2.30
CA GLY A 202 -3.48 -28.75 -2.96
C GLY A 202 -2.50 -27.60 -3.25
N ARG A 203 -1.51 -27.86 -4.11
CA ARG A 203 -0.48 -26.85 -4.48
C ARG A 203 -1.03 -25.93 -5.56
N TYR A 204 -1.19 -24.66 -5.26
CA TYR A 204 -1.75 -23.67 -6.20
C TYR A 204 -0.92 -22.39 -6.29
N ALA A 205 -1.11 -21.66 -7.39
CA ALA A 205 -0.56 -20.32 -7.59
C ALA A 205 -1.69 -19.31 -7.76
N VAL A 206 -1.59 -18.16 -7.08
CA VAL A 206 -2.51 -17.03 -7.27
C VAL A 206 -2.01 -16.15 -8.42
N LEU A 207 -2.83 -16.00 -9.45
CA LEU A 207 -2.61 -15.10 -10.58
C LEU A 207 -3.53 -13.90 -10.43
N HIS A 208 -3.03 -12.81 -9.81
CA HIS A 208 -3.80 -11.59 -9.62
C HIS A 208 -3.61 -10.67 -10.82
N VAL A 209 -4.64 -10.56 -11.67
CA VAL A 209 -4.53 -9.94 -12.99
C VAL A 209 -4.89 -8.47 -13.04
N GLU A 210 -5.59 -7.95 -12.03
CA GLU A 210 -6.10 -6.58 -12.01
C GLU A 210 -5.15 -5.61 -11.31
N ALA A 211 -5.21 -4.35 -11.71
CA ALA A 211 -4.52 -3.23 -11.07
C ALA A 211 -5.40 -1.98 -11.10
N SER A 212 -5.03 -0.95 -10.34
CA SER A 212 -5.76 0.32 -10.25
C SER A 212 -5.85 1.10 -11.57
N THR A 213 -5.09 0.73 -12.57
CA THR A 213 -5.10 1.31 -13.92
C THR A 213 -4.81 0.24 -14.97
N ALA A 214 -5.47 0.34 -16.11
CA ALA A 214 -5.24 -0.54 -17.25
C ALA A 214 -3.79 -0.47 -17.80
N LEU A 215 -3.07 0.62 -17.52
CA LEU A 215 -1.63 0.74 -17.84
C LEU A 215 -0.75 -0.32 -17.17
N LYS A 216 -1.23 -0.96 -16.11
CA LYS A 216 -0.56 -2.05 -15.39
C LYS A 216 -1.07 -3.43 -15.79
N HIS A 217 -2.02 -3.52 -16.70
CA HIS A 217 -2.52 -4.83 -17.16
C HIS A 217 -1.53 -5.49 -18.11
N TRP A 218 -1.16 -6.70 -17.79
CA TRP A 218 -0.38 -7.55 -18.68
C TRP A 218 -1.31 -8.18 -19.74
N GLU A 219 -0.76 -8.61 -20.86
CA GLU A 219 -1.55 -9.15 -21.98
C GLU A 219 -2.27 -10.46 -21.60
N ASP A 220 -3.53 -10.58 -22.00
CA ASP A 220 -4.39 -11.72 -21.67
C ASP A 220 -3.78 -13.05 -22.11
N GLU A 221 -3.12 -13.08 -23.31
CA GLU A 221 -2.47 -14.27 -23.83
C GLU A 221 -1.28 -14.72 -22.98
N LYS A 222 -0.53 -13.78 -22.44
CA LYS A 222 0.60 -14.09 -21.55
C LYS A 222 0.11 -14.65 -20.21
N TRP A 223 -1.01 -14.15 -19.68
CA TRP A 223 -1.66 -14.75 -18.51
C TRP A 223 -2.11 -16.19 -18.78
N ARG A 224 -2.72 -16.46 -19.96
CA ARG A 224 -3.11 -17.82 -20.37
C ARG A 224 -1.91 -18.75 -20.48
N SER A 225 -0.83 -18.27 -21.10
CA SER A 225 0.41 -19.03 -21.27
C SER A 225 1.07 -19.36 -19.92
N LEU A 226 1.08 -18.39 -18.98
CA LEU A 226 1.58 -18.61 -17.62
C LEU A 226 0.73 -19.65 -16.88
N ALA A 227 -0.59 -19.57 -16.97
CA ALA A 227 -1.48 -20.54 -16.33
C ALA A 227 -1.30 -21.95 -16.89
N ALA A 228 -1.16 -22.08 -18.21
CA ALA A 228 -0.87 -23.37 -18.84
C ALA A 228 0.47 -23.94 -18.40
N TRP A 229 1.53 -23.11 -18.33
CA TRP A 229 2.84 -23.49 -17.86
C TRP A 229 2.81 -23.97 -16.39
N LEU A 230 2.15 -23.24 -15.49
CA LEU A 230 2.00 -23.63 -14.08
C LEU A 230 1.27 -24.97 -13.95
N SER A 231 0.16 -25.14 -14.68
CA SER A 231 -0.60 -26.39 -14.68
C SER A 231 0.24 -27.57 -15.18
N GLY A 232 1.04 -27.38 -16.23
CA GLY A 232 1.98 -28.38 -16.73
C GLY A 232 3.11 -28.75 -15.76
N ASN A 233 3.39 -27.89 -14.77
CA ASN A 233 4.37 -28.10 -13.71
C ASN A 233 3.73 -28.49 -12.35
N GLY A 234 2.47 -28.98 -12.36
CA GLY A 234 1.80 -29.48 -11.16
C GLY A 234 1.37 -28.41 -10.17
N VAL A 235 1.31 -27.14 -10.57
CA VAL A 235 0.83 -26.03 -9.75
C VAL A 235 -0.49 -25.54 -10.32
N ARG A 236 -1.59 -25.68 -9.58
CA ARG A 236 -2.93 -25.30 -10.01
C ARG A 236 -3.08 -23.77 -10.08
N PRO A 237 -3.37 -23.16 -11.24
CA PRO A 237 -3.66 -21.73 -11.31
C PRO A 237 -4.98 -21.39 -10.62
N VAL A 238 -5.00 -20.23 -9.92
CA VAL A 238 -6.19 -19.64 -9.32
C VAL A 238 -6.22 -18.17 -9.71
N TRP A 239 -7.23 -17.78 -10.46
CA TRP A 239 -7.41 -16.39 -10.87
C TRP A 239 -7.86 -15.52 -9.71
N SER A 240 -7.30 -14.33 -9.63
CA SER A 240 -7.65 -13.31 -8.66
C SER A 240 -7.74 -11.94 -9.33
N ALA A 241 -8.72 -11.15 -8.91
CA ALA A 241 -8.89 -9.77 -9.31
C ALA A 241 -9.57 -8.99 -8.18
N GLY A 242 -9.59 -7.68 -8.22
CA GLY A 242 -10.42 -6.86 -7.34
C GLY A 242 -11.92 -6.95 -7.72
N PRO A 243 -12.80 -6.27 -6.96
CA PRO A 243 -14.25 -6.37 -7.15
C PRO A 243 -14.76 -5.99 -8.55
N ALA A 244 -14.02 -5.16 -9.29
CA ALA A 244 -14.37 -4.76 -10.66
C ALA A 244 -13.81 -5.69 -11.75
N GLY A 245 -12.99 -6.68 -11.39
CA GLY A 245 -12.21 -7.48 -12.32
C GLY A 245 -12.93 -8.67 -12.98
N ALA A 246 -14.22 -8.89 -12.70
CA ALA A 246 -14.95 -10.03 -13.25
C ALA A 246 -14.92 -10.09 -14.80
N ALA A 247 -15.09 -8.96 -15.47
CA ALA A 247 -15.02 -8.88 -16.94
C ALA A 247 -13.61 -9.16 -17.47
N LEU A 248 -12.57 -8.75 -16.75
CA LEU A 248 -11.18 -9.05 -17.10
C LEU A 248 -10.90 -10.54 -16.97
N LEU A 249 -11.35 -11.18 -15.91
CA LEU A 249 -11.21 -12.63 -15.72
C LEU A 249 -11.92 -13.42 -16.81
N GLN A 250 -13.15 -13.04 -17.16
CA GLN A 250 -13.91 -13.66 -18.25
C GLN A 250 -13.20 -13.53 -19.60
N ARG A 251 -12.50 -12.43 -19.85
CA ARG A 251 -11.73 -12.22 -21.09
C ARG A 251 -10.45 -13.07 -21.12
N ILE A 252 -9.79 -13.22 -19.96
CA ILE A 252 -8.57 -14.02 -19.84
C ILE A 252 -8.89 -15.53 -19.92
N ASP A 253 -9.92 -16.00 -19.22
CA ASP A 253 -10.31 -17.41 -19.17
C ASP A 253 -11.81 -17.58 -19.50
N PRO A 254 -12.19 -17.43 -20.78
CA PRO A 254 -13.59 -17.51 -21.18
C PRO A 254 -14.19 -18.91 -21.00
N SER A 255 -13.35 -19.95 -20.99
CA SER A 255 -13.74 -21.33 -20.78
C SER A 255 -13.82 -21.75 -19.31
N VAL A 256 -13.49 -20.83 -18.38
CA VAL A 256 -13.49 -21.09 -16.93
C VAL A 256 -12.68 -22.35 -16.57
N ARG A 257 -11.48 -22.47 -17.14
CA ARG A 257 -10.60 -23.62 -16.93
C ARG A 257 -10.07 -23.72 -15.52
N PHE A 258 -9.90 -22.58 -14.86
CA PHE A 258 -9.34 -22.47 -13.51
C PHE A 258 -10.27 -21.65 -12.59
N PRO A 259 -10.28 -21.94 -11.27
CA PRO A 259 -11.11 -21.20 -10.34
C PRO A 259 -10.74 -19.72 -10.27
N ALA A 260 -11.74 -18.86 -10.11
CA ALA A 260 -11.61 -17.42 -9.96
C ALA A 260 -12.20 -16.99 -8.62
N LEU A 261 -11.36 -16.53 -7.68
CA LEU A 261 -11.75 -16.26 -6.30
C LEU A 261 -11.63 -14.78 -5.90
N GLY A 262 -10.53 -14.13 -6.25
CA GLY A 262 -10.15 -12.84 -5.67
C GLY A 262 -11.22 -11.74 -5.74
N HIS A 263 -12.03 -11.70 -6.80
CA HIS A 263 -13.06 -10.67 -6.99
C HIS A 263 -14.23 -10.73 -5.97
N ARG A 264 -14.31 -11.79 -5.17
CA ARG A 264 -15.34 -12.02 -4.15
C ARG A 264 -14.80 -11.92 -2.73
N LEU A 265 -13.48 -11.77 -2.56
CA LEU A 265 -12.81 -11.80 -1.28
C LEU A 265 -12.56 -10.39 -0.75
N ASP A 266 -12.70 -10.22 0.55
CA ASP A 266 -12.15 -9.06 1.24
C ASP A 266 -10.63 -9.18 1.40
N LEU A 267 -9.98 -8.14 1.94
CA LEU A 267 -8.51 -8.14 2.07
C LEU A 267 -7.98 -9.18 3.07
N ALA A 268 -8.75 -9.53 4.10
CA ALA A 268 -8.33 -10.54 5.07
C ALA A 268 -8.45 -11.95 4.45
N GLN A 269 -9.53 -12.23 3.72
CA GLN A 269 -9.68 -13.48 2.97
C GLN A 269 -8.60 -13.59 1.87
N LEU A 270 -8.32 -12.48 1.15
CA LEU A 270 -7.26 -12.45 0.14
C LEU A 270 -5.86 -12.69 0.77
N TRP A 271 -5.63 -12.20 1.99
CA TRP A 271 -4.43 -12.55 2.75
C TRP A 271 -4.28 -14.06 2.92
N HIS A 272 -5.33 -14.75 3.37
CA HIS A 272 -5.31 -16.21 3.54
C HIS A 272 -5.14 -16.95 2.21
N LEU A 273 -5.81 -16.51 1.15
CA LEU A 273 -5.63 -17.06 -0.18
C LEU A 273 -4.17 -16.97 -0.65
N VAL A 274 -3.54 -15.82 -0.44
CA VAL A 274 -2.14 -15.60 -0.83
C VAL A 274 -1.20 -16.38 0.09
N ALA A 275 -1.44 -16.38 1.41
CA ALA A 275 -0.60 -17.08 2.38
C ALA A 275 -0.53 -18.61 2.15
N GLY A 276 -1.61 -19.22 1.64
CA GLY A 276 -1.66 -20.64 1.30
C GLY A 276 -1.12 -20.97 -0.10
N ALA A 277 -0.75 -19.99 -0.91
CA ALA A 277 -0.29 -20.21 -2.27
C ALA A 277 1.20 -20.59 -2.31
N ALA A 278 1.57 -21.48 -3.22
CA ALA A 278 2.96 -21.79 -3.55
C ALA A 278 3.65 -20.65 -4.30
N LEU A 279 2.85 -19.84 -5.02
CA LEU A 279 3.34 -18.69 -5.80
C LEU A 279 2.24 -17.64 -5.94
N LEU A 280 2.63 -16.37 -5.89
CA LEU A 280 1.83 -15.24 -6.33
C LEU A 280 2.47 -14.60 -7.57
N VAL A 281 1.69 -14.39 -8.63
CA VAL A 281 2.11 -13.55 -9.77
C VAL A 281 1.10 -12.41 -9.91
N CYS A 282 1.58 -11.17 -9.92
CA CYS A 282 0.71 -9.99 -10.00
C CYS A 282 1.44 -8.79 -10.61
N PRO A 283 0.73 -7.78 -11.15
CA PRO A 283 1.29 -6.46 -11.38
C PRO A 283 1.70 -5.79 -10.06
N ASP A 284 2.37 -4.66 -10.13
CA ASP A 284 2.60 -3.78 -8.97
C ASP A 284 1.27 -3.23 -8.41
N THR A 285 0.74 -3.94 -7.41
CA THR A 285 -0.55 -3.68 -6.73
C THR A 285 -0.43 -3.92 -5.22
N SER A 286 -1.51 -3.65 -4.49
CA SER A 286 -1.57 -3.98 -3.05
C SER A 286 -1.36 -5.48 -2.76
N VAL A 287 -1.73 -6.36 -3.69
CA VAL A 287 -1.62 -7.82 -3.52
C VAL A 287 -0.15 -8.26 -3.49
N MET A 288 0.72 -7.61 -4.25
CA MET A 288 2.17 -7.83 -4.16
C MET A 288 2.69 -7.58 -2.73
N HIS A 289 2.18 -6.55 -2.07
CA HIS A 289 2.60 -6.25 -0.69
C HIS A 289 2.04 -7.28 0.30
N ILE A 290 0.83 -7.82 0.06
CA ILE A 290 0.31 -8.96 0.82
C ILE A 290 1.25 -10.16 0.65
N GLY A 291 1.68 -10.50 -0.56
CA GLY A 291 2.64 -11.58 -0.81
C GLY A 291 3.93 -11.43 0.00
N ARG A 292 4.48 -10.20 0.09
CA ARG A 292 5.65 -9.94 0.95
C ARG A 292 5.36 -10.13 2.44
N LEU A 293 4.20 -9.69 2.90
CA LEU A 293 3.83 -9.79 4.31
C LEU A 293 3.53 -11.23 4.73
N THR A 294 2.97 -12.05 3.84
CA THR A 294 2.73 -13.47 4.09
C THR A 294 3.98 -14.34 3.90
N GLY A 295 5.05 -13.80 3.31
CA GLY A 295 6.23 -14.57 2.92
C GLY A 295 6.00 -15.47 1.71
N THR A 296 4.91 -15.28 0.97
CA THR A 296 4.60 -16.07 -0.23
C THR A 296 5.56 -15.74 -1.37
N PRO A 297 6.18 -16.75 -2.02
CA PRO A 297 6.95 -16.53 -3.22
C PRO A 297 6.18 -15.67 -4.23
N THR A 298 6.76 -14.53 -4.63
CA THR A 298 6.01 -13.52 -5.40
C THR A 298 6.81 -13.05 -6.62
N VAL A 299 6.20 -13.13 -7.81
CA VAL A 299 6.67 -12.46 -9.03
C VAL A 299 5.82 -11.23 -9.27
N ALA A 300 6.44 -10.05 -9.23
CA ALA A 300 5.77 -8.76 -9.39
C ALA A 300 6.15 -8.10 -10.72
N LEU A 301 5.17 -7.72 -11.53
CA LEU A 301 5.35 -7.13 -12.85
C LEU A 301 5.34 -5.60 -12.78
N PHE A 302 6.45 -4.97 -13.13
CA PHE A 302 6.63 -3.52 -13.08
C PHE A 302 6.71 -2.92 -14.49
N GLY A 303 5.59 -2.49 -15.02
CA GLY A 303 5.51 -1.74 -16.28
C GLY A 303 5.70 -0.23 -16.06
N PRO A 304 4.63 0.53 -15.80
CA PRO A 304 4.70 2.00 -15.68
C PRO A 304 5.28 2.48 -14.34
N SER A 305 5.36 1.64 -13.32
CA SER A 305 5.85 1.98 -11.99
C SER A 305 7.36 1.74 -11.83
N SER A 306 7.89 2.14 -10.69
CA SER A 306 9.32 2.05 -10.36
C SER A 306 9.60 0.87 -9.45
N ALA A 307 10.30 -0.16 -9.94
CA ALA A 307 10.72 -1.29 -9.13
C ALA A 307 11.66 -0.91 -7.96
N PRO A 308 12.64 0.01 -8.11
CA PRO A 308 13.42 0.50 -6.98
C PRO A 308 12.57 1.16 -5.90
N LEU A 309 11.47 1.86 -6.26
CA LEU A 309 10.62 2.58 -5.32
C LEU A 309 9.63 1.69 -4.59
N PHE A 310 8.99 0.75 -5.29
CA PHE A 310 7.92 -0.09 -4.75
C PHE A 310 8.34 -1.56 -4.55
N GLY A 311 9.53 -1.91 -4.98
CA GLY A 311 10.13 -3.21 -4.75
C GLY A 311 10.45 -3.51 -3.28
N PRO A 312 11.12 -4.64 -2.97
CA PRO A 312 11.30 -5.09 -1.60
C PRO A 312 12.15 -4.16 -0.72
N GLY A 313 13.12 -3.44 -1.28
CA GLY A 313 14.02 -2.61 -0.48
C GLY A 313 14.83 -3.41 0.54
N GLU A 314 15.38 -2.72 1.54
CA GLU A 314 16.19 -3.32 2.60
C GLU A 314 15.34 -4.06 3.64
N PHE A 315 14.20 -3.52 4.00
CA PHE A 315 13.37 -4.11 5.04
C PHE A 315 12.83 -5.49 4.66
N TRP A 316 12.38 -5.67 3.42
CA TRP A 316 11.85 -6.96 2.93
C TRP A 316 12.87 -7.77 2.10
N ARG A 317 14.18 -7.48 2.21
CA ARG A 317 15.21 -8.16 1.40
C ARG A 317 15.23 -9.70 1.56
N ALA A 318 14.77 -10.20 2.71
CA ALA A 318 14.70 -11.63 2.98
C ALA A 318 13.44 -12.31 2.41
N MET A 319 12.46 -11.53 1.92
CA MET A 319 11.23 -12.11 1.39
C MET A 319 11.42 -12.61 -0.05
N PRO A 320 10.83 -13.77 -0.40
CA PRO A 320 10.99 -14.38 -1.72
C PRO A 320 10.18 -13.61 -2.77
N CYS A 321 10.72 -12.47 -3.21
CA CYS A 321 10.06 -11.59 -4.17
C CYS A 321 11.00 -11.28 -5.35
N ARG A 322 10.50 -11.44 -6.57
CA ARG A 322 11.17 -11.08 -7.82
C ARG A 322 10.40 -10.00 -8.55
N ALA A 323 11.07 -8.87 -8.81
CA ALA A 323 10.54 -7.83 -9.67
C ALA A 323 10.94 -8.12 -11.13
N VAL A 324 9.96 -8.28 -12.00
CA VAL A 324 10.17 -8.39 -13.45
C VAL A 324 9.80 -7.07 -14.09
N THR A 325 10.77 -6.46 -14.78
CA THR A 325 10.61 -5.14 -15.41
C THR A 325 11.55 -5.01 -16.60
N VAL A 326 11.17 -4.21 -17.58
CA VAL A 326 12.09 -3.77 -18.62
C VAL A 326 12.81 -2.52 -18.12
N ALA A 327 14.14 -2.58 -18.05
CA ALA A 327 14.95 -1.44 -17.63
C ALA A 327 14.83 -0.28 -18.63
N ASP A 328 15.11 0.93 -18.16
CA ASP A 328 15.30 2.16 -18.96
C ASP A 328 14.21 2.46 -19.99
N PHE A 329 12.95 2.17 -19.64
CA PHE A 329 11.83 2.46 -20.52
C PHE A 329 11.66 3.99 -20.65
N PRO A 330 11.76 4.58 -21.86
CA PRO A 330 11.96 6.02 -22.04
C PRO A 330 10.79 6.88 -21.55
N CYS A 331 9.57 6.33 -21.46
CA CYS A 331 8.43 7.07 -20.98
C CYS A 331 8.25 7.04 -19.44
N ARG A 332 9.19 6.44 -18.68
CA ARG A 332 9.26 6.59 -17.22
C ARG A 332 10.03 7.85 -16.86
N ASP A 333 9.50 9.00 -17.24
CA ASP A 333 10.12 10.31 -17.17
C ASP A 333 9.68 11.16 -15.96
N GLN A 334 8.80 10.63 -15.11
CA GLN A 334 8.33 11.33 -13.92
C GLN A 334 9.22 11.06 -12.70
N SER A 335 9.69 12.16 -12.10
CA SER A 335 10.52 12.19 -10.90
C SER A 335 9.73 12.57 -9.64
N ARG A 336 8.41 12.31 -9.61
CA ARG A 336 7.55 12.77 -8.52
C ARG A 336 7.06 11.65 -7.62
N LEU A 337 7.09 11.94 -6.30
CA LEU A 337 6.47 11.12 -5.27
C LEU A 337 5.62 12.01 -4.35
N PHE A 338 4.32 11.71 -4.20
CA PHE A 338 3.38 12.52 -3.41
C PHE A 338 3.52 14.03 -3.68
N LYS A 339 3.59 14.39 -4.99
CA LYS A 339 3.74 15.77 -5.50
C LYS A 339 5.08 16.45 -5.21
N ARG A 340 6.07 15.74 -4.71
CA ARG A 340 7.44 16.22 -4.48
C ARG A 340 8.37 15.71 -5.56
N GLU A 341 9.29 16.57 -6.01
CA GLU A 341 10.36 16.17 -6.91
C GLU A 341 11.40 15.34 -6.16
N VAL A 342 11.74 14.17 -6.68
CA VAL A 342 12.77 13.27 -6.16
C VAL A 342 13.61 12.80 -7.36
N ALA A 343 14.76 13.38 -7.54
CA ALA A 343 15.55 13.36 -8.78
C ALA A 343 15.84 11.96 -9.36
N TRP A 344 15.99 10.94 -8.51
CA TRP A 344 16.31 9.58 -8.96
C TRP A 344 15.08 8.74 -9.34
N ILE A 345 13.88 9.17 -8.98
CA ILE A 345 12.66 8.41 -9.30
C ILE A 345 12.40 8.44 -10.80
N ARG A 346 12.09 7.28 -11.35
CA ARG A 346 11.65 7.10 -12.73
C ARG A 346 10.37 6.28 -12.76
N ARG A 347 9.26 6.91 -13.13
CA ARG A 347 7.94 6.28 -13.26
C ARG A 347 7.12 6.96 -14.35
N CYS A 348 6.11 6.29 -14.87
CA CYS A 348 5.17 6.85 -15.81
C CYS A 348 3.96 7.45 -15.07
N GLN A 349 3.41 8.58 -15.55
CA GLN A 349 2.15 9.17 -15.08
C GLN A 349 1.18 9.45 -16.23
N ARG A 350 1.34 8.75 -17.35
CA ARG A 350 0.41 8.88 -18.48
C ARG A 350 -0.95 8.31 -18.13
N SER A 351 -1.98 8.85 -18.76
CA SER A 351 -3.33 8.28 -18.72
C SER A 351 -3.48 7.16 -19.77
N ILE A 352 -4.60 6.45 -19.73
CA ILE A 352 -4.89 5.41 -20.72
C ILE A 352 -5.12 6.01 -22.11
N GLU A 353 -5.62 7.25 -22.19
CA GLU A 353 -5.80 7.97 -23.44
C GLU A 353 -4.47 8.33 -24.09
N GLU A 354 -3.44 8.67 -23.28
CA GLU A 354 -2.07 8.96 -23.74
C GLU A 354 -1.29 7.69 -24.08
N CYS A 355 -1.66 6.54 -23.50
CA CYS A 355 -0.99 5.26 -23.71
C CYS A 355 -2.01 4.11 -23.73
N PRO A 356 -2.82 3.98 -24.80
CA PRO A 356 -3.86 2.96 -24.89
C PRO A 356 -3.31 1.53 -24.95
N ALA A 357 -2.07 1.37 -25.37
CA ALA A 357 -1.33 0.10 -25.35
C ALA A 357 -0.07 0.24 -24.49
N PRO A 358 -0.07 -0.24 -23.24
CA PRO A 358 1.04 0.01 -22.31
C PRO A 358 2.28 -0.80 -22.67
N ARG A 359 3.08 -0.27 -23.62
CA ARG A 359 4.27 -0.94 -24.19
C ARG A 359 5.25 -1.46 -23.14
N CYS A 360 5.37 -0.75 -22.00
CA CYS A 360 6.24 -1.19 -20.91
C CYS A 360 5.75 -2.47 -20.22
N MET A 361 4.43 -2.71 -20.15
CA MET A 361 3.86 -3.99 -19.70
C MET A 361 3.94 -5.06 -20.77
N HIS A 362 3.65 -4.70 -22.03
CA HIS A 362 3.72 -5.62 -23.17
C HIS A 362 5.16 -6.10 -23.44
N ALA A 363 6.17 -5.29 -23.09
CA ALA A 363 7.57 -5.68 -23.23
C ALA A 363 8.03 -6.72 -22.17
N ILE A 364 7.27 -6.93 -21.09
CA ILE A 364 7.54 -8.02 -20.14
C ILE A 364 7.19 -9.34 -20.81
N GLY A 365 8.21 -10.15 -21.09
CA GLY A 365 8.06 -11.44 -21.80
C GLY A 365 7.59 -12.56 -20.89
N ILE A 366 6.88 -13.55 -21.44
CA ILE A 366 6.46 -14.74 -20.70
C ILE A 366 7.65 -15.56 -20.20
N ALA A 367 8.74 -15.66 -20.99
CA ALA A 367 9.93 -16.41 -20.61
C ALA A 367 10.62 -15.85 -19.34
N GLU A 368 10.62 -14.53 -19.17
CA GLU A 368 11.19 -13.89 -17.98
C GLU A 368 10.35 -14.18 -16.74
N VAL A 369 9.02 -14.15 -16.90
CA VAL A 369 8.08 -14.40 -15.80
C VAL A 369 8.11 -15.88 -15.40
N THR A 370 8.12 -16.82 -16.34
CA THR A 370 8.20 -18.26 -16.04
C THR A 370 9.54 -18.64 -15.43
N ARG A 371 10.66 -18.03 -15.86
CA ARG A 371 11.97 -18.22 -15.22
C ARG A 371 11.95 -17.75 -13.76
N ALA A 372 11.47 -16.53 -13.49
CA ALA A 372 11.35 -16.00 -12.13
C ALA A 372 10.42 -16.87 -11.26
N ALA A 373 9.33 -17.39 -11.84
CA ALA A 373 8.42 -18.30 -11.17
C ALA A 373 9.09 -19.66 -10.86
N ALA A 374 9.85 -20.21 -11.80
CA ALA A 374 10.57 -21.48 -11.61
C ALA A 374 11.61 -21.39 -10.49
N GLU A 375 12.37 -20.27 -10.42
CA GLU A 375 13.34 -20.00 -9.34
C GLU A 375 12.68 -19.95 -7.96
N LEU A 376 11.44 -19.48 -7.85
CA LEU A 376 10.73 -19.33 -6.60
C LEU A 376 9.93 -20.58 -6.19
N LEU A 377 9.68 -21.51 -7.11
CA LEU A 377 8.93 -22.76 -6.86
C LEU A 377 9.82 -23.93 -6.43
N GLN A 378 11.13 -23.78 -6.56
CA GLN A 378 12.14 -24.74 -6.05
C GLN A 378 12.15 -24.75 -4.52
#